data_541dd7647e05f92cc816247a1e4c676b
#
_entry.id   541dd7647e05f92cc816247a1e4c676b
#
_cell.length_a   1.000
_cell.length_b   1.000
_cell.length_c   1.000
_cell.angle_alpha   90.00
_cell.angle_beta   90.00
_cell.angle_gamma   90.00
#
_symmetry.space_group_name_H-M   'P 1'
#
loop_
_entity.id
_entity.type
_entity.pdbx_description
1 polymer ?
#
loop_
_entity_poly.entity_id
_entity_poly.type
_entity_poly.pdbx_seq_one_letter_code
_entity_poly.pdbx_strand_id
1 'polypeptide(L)'
;MSVIKMTDLDLAGKRLFIRADLNVPVKDGKVTSDARIVATIPTLKLALQKGAKVMVTSHLGRPTEGVFEEENSLQPVVDYLNASDLGVPVRLVRDYLDGVEVNENEIVVLENVRINKGEKKNDPELAXKYASLCDVFVMDAFGTAHRAEGSTYGVAEYAPVACAGPLLAAELDALGKALKEPQRPMLAIVGGSKVSTKLTVLDSLSKIADQLIVGGGIANTFIAAEGHAVGKSLYEEDLIPEAKRLAQVTNIPVPVDVRVGTEFSETAPATEKAVSEVRADESIFDIGEKSAEQLAEIIRNSKTILWNGPVGVFEFPNFRKGTEVISNAIAEATANGAFSIAGGGDTLAAIDLFGIKDKISYISTGGGAFLEFVEGKVLPAVEILEKRANG
;
A
#
# COMPACT_ATOMS: atom_id res chain seq x y z
N MET A 1 -5.81 -3.12 -19.32
CA MET A 1 -4.59 -2.83 -20.07
C MET A 1 -3.40 -3.49 -19.40
N SER A 2 -2.46 -3.91 -20.21
CA SER A 2 -1.33 -4.68 -19.72
C SER A 2 -0.05 -3.87 -19.79
N VAL A 3 0.93 -4.31 -19.01
CA VAL A 3 2.28 -3.76 -19.03
C VAL A 3 3.25 -4.85 -19.49
N ILE A 4 4.39 -4.43 -20.02
CA ILE A 4 5.46 -5.37 -20.31
C ILE A 4 6.06 -5.80 -18.97
N LYS A 5 6.25 -7.09 -18.78
CA LYS A 5 6.84 -7.61 -17.53
C LYS A 5 8.32 -7.93 -17.73
N MET A 6 9.11 -7.51 -16.76
CA MET A 6 10.55 -7.81 -16.79
C MET A 6 10.81 -9.30 -16.96
N THR A 7 9.98 -10.13 -16.36
CA THR A 7 10.16 -11.58 -16.42
C THR A 7 10.02 -12.14 -17.84
N ASP A 8 9.35 -11.41 -18.73
CA ASP A 8 9.12 -11.87 -20.11
C ASP A 8 10.18 -11.39 -21.10
N LEU A 9 11.14 -10.61 -20.66
CA LEU A 9 12.14 -10.02 -21.56
C LEU A 9 13.44 -10.81 -21.56
N ASP A 10 14.12 -10.79 -22.70
CA ASP A 10 15.50 -11.26 -22.79
C ASP A 10 16.41 -10.10 -22.38
N LEU A 11 17.07 -10.24 -21.25
CA LEU A 11 17.86 -9.17 -20.67
C LEU A 11 19.37 -9.41 -20.77
N ALA A 12 19.80 -10.47 -21.42
CA ALA A 12 21.24 -10.80 -21.47
C ALA A 12 22.02 -9.64 -22.09
N GLY A 13 23.01 -9.15 -21.36
CA GLY A 13 23.85 -8.05 -21.80
C GLY A 13 23.19 -6.68 -21.79
N LYS A 14 21.94 -6.58 -21.41
CA LYS A 14 21.23 -5.29 -21.40
C LYS A 14 21.54 -4.50 -20.15
N ARG A 15 21.63 -3.17 -20.30
CA ARG A 15 21.79 -2.28 -19.16
C ARG A 15 20.40 -1.99 -18.60
N LEU A 16 20.18 -2.40 -17.35
CA LEU A 16 18.92 -2.17 -16.67
C LEU A 16 19.01 -0.99 -15.72
N PHE A 17 17.99 -0.15 -15.73
CA PHE A 17 17.82 0.89 -14.72
C PHE A 17 16.58 0.50 -13.93
N ILE A 18 16.78 -0.01 -12.71
CA ILE A 18 15.67 -0.48 -11.87
C ILE A 18 15.33 0.61 -10.85
N ARG A 19 14.08 1.11 -10.93
CA ARG A 19 13.59 2.06 -9.93
C ARG A 19 12.92 1.25 -8.83
N ALA A 20 13.64 1.07 -7.75
CA ALA A 20 13.16 0.29 -6.61
C ALA A 20 12.69 1.23 -5.51
N ASP A 21 12.13 0.65 -4.45
CA ASP A 21 11.84 1.39 -3.24
C ASP A 21 12.80 0.91 -2.15
N LEU A 22 13.84 1.70 -1.95
CA LEU A 22 14.86 1.44 -0.95
C LEU A 22 14.86 2.56 0.10
N ASN A 23 13.72 3.22 0.26
CA ASN A 23 13.56 4.28 1.24
C ASN A 23 13.33 3.65 2.61
N VAL A 24 14.43 3.38 3.29
CA VAL A 24 14.41 2.66 4.57
C VAL A 24 14.91 3.57 5.67
N PRO A 25 14.52 3.32 6.91
CA PRO A 25 15.06 4.12 8.02
C PRO A 25 16.53 3.77 8.26
N VAL A 26 17.30 4.81 8.51
CA VAL A 26 18.75 4.69 8.74
C VAL A 26 19.08 5.45 10.02
N LYS A 27 19.88 4.83 10.88
CA LYS A 27 20.37 5.47 12.09
C LYS A 27 21.85 5.17 12.24
N ASP A 28 22.64 6.22 12.45
CA ASP A 28 24.10 6.11 12.61
C ASP A 28 24.72 5.33 11.45
N GLY A 29 24.26 5.61 10.25
CA GLY A 29 24.81 5.01 9.05
C GLY A 29 24.40 3.58 8.78
N LYS A 30 23.44 3.05 9.55
CA LYS A 30 23.02 1.66 9.40
C LYS A 30 21.52 1.57 9.22
N VAL A 31 21.10 0.66 8.34
CA VAL A 31 19.69 0.38 8.11
C VAL A 31 19.09 -0.24 9.37
N THR A 32 17.97 0.34 9.86
CA THR A 32 17.33 -0.16 11.06
C THR A 32 16.09 -0.99 10.77
N SER A 33 15.57 -0.96 9.55
CA SER A 33 14.48 -1.82 9.12
C SER A 33 14.72 -2.16 7.67
N ASP A 34 14.86 -3.42 7.36
CA ASP A 34 15.35 -3.86 6.05
C ASP A 34 14.25 -4.43 5.15
N ALA A 35 12.98 -4.30 5.54
CA ALA A 35 11.91 -5.00 4.81
C ALA A 35 11.87 -4.65 3.33
N ARG A 36 12.05 -3.37 2.99
CA ARG A 36 12.00 -2.98 1.58
C ARG A 36 13.20 -3.46 0.79
N ILE A 37 14.36 -3.52 1.44
CA ILE A 37 15.55 -4.06 0.79
C ILE A 37 15.36 -5.55 0.53
N VAL A 38 14.91 -6.28 1.54
CA VAL A 38 14.68 -7.72 1.40
C VAL A 38 13.69 -8.00 0.28
N ALA A 39 12.64 -7.19 0.20
CA ALA A 39 11.63 -7.36 -0.86
C ALA A 39 12.21 -7.11 -2.26
N THR A 40 13.25 -6.27 -2.37
CA THR A 40 13.87 -5.94 -3.66
C THR A 40 14.89 -7.01 -4.10
N ILE A 41 15.45 -7.76 -3.18
CA ILE A 41 16.51 -8.71 -3.50
C ILE A 41 16.09 -9.71 -4.59
N PRO A 42 14.87 -10.28 -4.58
CA PRO A 42 14.53 -11.19 -5.68
C PRO A 42 14.56 -10.54 -7.07
N THR A 43 14.19 -9.27 -7.17
CA THR A 43 14.29 -8.56 -8.44
C THR A 43 15.75 -8.46 -8.89
N LEU A 44 16.65 -8.13 -7.96
CA LEU A 44 18.07 -8.03 -8.29
C LEU A 44 18.63 -9.38 -8.69
N LYS A 45 18.26 -10.44 -7.98
CA LYS A 45 18.72 -11.78 -8.33
C LYS A 45 18.22 -12.22 -9.70
N LEU A 46 16.95 -11.90 -10.00
CA LEU A 46 16.39 -12.24 -11.31
C LEU A 46 17.17 -11.54 -12.43
N ALA A 47 17.46 -10.25 -12.24
CA ALA A 47 18.21 -9.49 -13.23
C ALA A 47 19.58 -10.11 -13.46
N LEU A 48 20.26 -10.50 -12.39
CA LEU A 48 21.57 -11.14 -12.50
C LEU A 48 21.47 -12.49 -13.19
N GLN A 49 20.44 -13.28 -12.85
CA GLN A 49 20.26 -14.60 -13.49
C GLN A 49 20.02 -14.47 -14.99
N LYS A 50 19.37 -13.38 -15.41
CA LYS A 50 19.09 -13.15 -16.82
C LYS A 50 20.31 -12.58 -17.57
N GLY A 51 21.42 -12.36 -16.86
CA GLY A 51 22.64 -11.88 -17.51
C GLY A 51 22.67 -10.39 -17.77
N ALA A 52 21.87 -9.62 -17.06
CA ALA A 52 21.81 -8.18 -17.28
C ALA A 52 22.94 -7.45 -16.57
N LYS A 53 23.19 -6.22 -17.03
CA LYS A 53 24.03 -5.27 -16.32
C LYS A 53 23.11 -4.42 -15.45
N VAL A 54 23.29 -4.47 -14.14
CA VAL A 54 22.26 -4.06 -13.21
C VAL A 54 22.60 -2.74 -12.53
N MET A 55 21.75 -1.72 -12.76
CA MET A 55 21.75 -0.48 -11.99
C MET A 55 20.44 -0.41 -11.23
N VAL A 56 20.49 0.01 -9.97
CA VAL A 56 19.29 0.17 -9.17
C VAL A 56 19.36 1.48 -8.41
N THR A 57 18.22 2.13 -8.25
CA THR A 57 18.16 3.38 -7.53
C THR A 57 16.84 3.52 -6.79
N SER A 58 16.76 4.57 -5.98
CA SER A 58 15.60 4.88 -5.16
C SER A 58 15.73 6.29 -4.64
N HIS A 59 14.65 6.82 -4.11
CA HIS A 59 14.76 7.96 -3.22
C HIS A 59 15.02 7.46 -1.81
N LEU A 60 15.54 8.34 -0.96
CA LEU A 60 15.72 8.06 0.47
C LEU A 60 15.58 9.38 1.21
N GLY A 61 14.63 9.44 2.15
CA GLY A 61 14.40 10.64 2.92
C GLY A 61 13.87 11.78 2.07
N ARG A 62 14.14 12.99 2.53
CA ARG A 62 13.65 14.21 1.89
C ARG A 62 14.77 15.22 1.69
N PRO A 63 15.74 14.93 0.81
CA PRO A 63 16.83 15.86 0.59
C PRO A 63 16.36 17.09 -0.14
N THR A 64 17.16 18.14 -0.05
CA THR A 64 17.01 19.32 -0.91
C THR A 64 17.62 19.00 -2.27
N GLU A 65 16.86 19.20 -3.34
CA GLU A 65 17.37 18.91 -4.67
C GLU A 65 18.61 19.75 -4.96
N GLY A 66 19.64 19.12 -5.48
CA GLY A 66 20.90 19.75 -5.81
C GLY A 66 21.89 19.79 -4.66
N VAL A 67 21.52 19.30 -3.48
CA VAL A 67 22.38 19.36 -2.31
C VAL A 67 22.61 17.95 -1.79
N PHE A 68 23.86 17.51 -1.83
CA PHE A 68 24.21 16.21 -1.26
C PHE A 68 24.47 16.32 0.23
N GLU A 69 23.83 15.47 1.01
CA GLU A 69 24.13 15.32 2.43
C GLU A 69 24.23 13.84 2.74
N GLU A 70 25.19 13.50 3.59
CA GLU A 70 25.49 12.11 3.89
C GLU A 70 24.28 11.37 4.44
N GLU A 71 23.43 12.05 5.20
CA GLU A 71 22.26 11.40 5.78
C GLU A 71 21.25 10.93 4.74
N ASN A 72 21.34 11.44 3.52
CA ASN A 72 20.44 11.08 2.45
C ASN A 72 21.07 10.13 1.44
N SER A 73 22.26 9.62 1.73
CA SER A 73 22.96 8.73 0.82
C SER A 73 22.40 7.31 0.89
N LEU A 74 22.43 6.61 -0.23
CA LEU A 74 22.09 5.20 -0.28
C LEU A 74 23.26 4.30 0.16
N GLN A 75 24.37 4.86 0.66
CA GLN A 75 25.49 4.05 1.11
C GLN A 75 25.09 2.97 2.12
N PRO A 76 24.24 3.28 3.13
CA PRO A 76 23.83 2.20 4.05
C PRO A 76 23.12 1.04 3.37
N VAL A 77 22.35 1.33 2.31
CA VAL A 77 21.70 0.28 1.54
C VAL A 77 22.74 -0.55 0.78
N VAL A 78 23.75 0.11 0.23
CA VAL A 78 24.85 -0.60 -0.45
C VAL A 78 25.56 -1.52 0.54
N ASP A 79 25.84 -1.02 1.75
CA ASP A 79 26.50 -1.83 2.78
C ASP A 79 25.65 -3.05 3.14
N TYR A 80 24.35 -2.85 3.26
CA TYR A 80 23.44 -3.94 3.55
C TYR A 80 23.48 -4.99 2.45
N LEU A 81 23.42 -4.54 1.20
CA LEU A 81 23.42 -5.47 0.06
C LEU A 81 24.71 -6.23 -0.05
N ASN A 82 25.86 -5.60 0.25
CA ASN A 82 27.13 -6.32 0.24
C ASN A 82 27.21 -7.36 1.34
N ALA A 83 26.50 -7.17 2.45
CA ALA A 83 26.45 -8.15 3.52
C ALA A 83 25.41 -9.23 3.25
N SER A 84 24.59 -9.07 2.21
CA SER A 84 23.60 -10.07 1.82
C SER A 84 24.26 -11.07 0.85
N ASP A 85 23.62 -12.21 0.69
CA ASP A 85 24.20 -13.28 -0.13
C ASP A 85 23.74 -13.12 -1.59
N LEU A 86 24.22 -12.07 -2.24
CA LEU A 86 23.88 -11.83 -3.65
C LEU A 86 24.87 -12.45 -4.63
N GLY A 87 26.05 -12.81 -4.16
CA GLY A 87 27.05 -13.45 -5.00
C GLY A 87 27.82 -12.52 -5.90
N VAL A 88 27.55 -11.22 -5.85
CA VAL A 88 28.27 -10.22 -6.66
C VAL A 88 28.53 -9.00 -5.80
N PRO A 89 29.54 -8.20 -6.14
CA PRO A 89 29.78 -6.96 -5.41
C PRO A 89 28.74 -5.89 -5.77
N VAL A 90 28.48 -5.00 -4.81
CA VAL A 90 27.56 -3.89 -4.96
C VAL A 90 28.35 -2.61 -4.68
N ARG A 91 28.28 -1.64 -5.60
CA ARG A 91 28.98 -0.37 -5.40
C ARG A 91 28.05 0.81 -5.66
N LEU A 92 28.34 1.92 -4.99
CA LEU A 92 27.57 3.16 -5.11
C LEU A 92 28.24 4.05 -6.15
N VAL A 93 27.45 4.67 -7.02
CA VAL A 93 27.92 5.70 -7.93
C VAL A 93 27.12 6.96 -7.68
N ARG A 94 27.79 8.03 -7.30
CA ARG A 94 27.13 9.30 -7.00
C ARG A 94 26.94 10.18 -8.22
N ASP A 95 27.91 10.22 -9.11
CA ASP A 95 27.91 11.10 -10.27
C ASP A 95 27.66 10.28 -11.53
N TYR A 96 26.39 10.07 -11.85
CA TYR A 96 26.01 9.14 -12.91
C TYR A 96 25.22 9.79 -14.05
N LEU A 97 24.83 11.05 -13.92
CA LEU A 97 23.88 11.64 -14.89
C LEU A 97 24.49 11.79 -16.28
N ASP A 98 25.80 11.86 -16.38
CA ASP A 98 26.46 11.96 -17.68
C ASP A 98 27.04 10.62 -18.14
N GLY A 99 26.68 9.55 -17.48
CA GLY A 99 27.11 8.21 -17.86
C GLY A 99 27.65 7.45 -16.68
N VAL A 100 27.52 6.13 -16.74
CA VAL A 100 28.06 5.25 -15.72
C VAL A 100 28.43 3.95 -16.38
N GLU A 101 29.59 3.42 -16.00
CA GLU A 101 30.01 2.09 -16.48
C GLU A 101 29.40 1.05 -15.56
N VAL A 102 28.72 0.08 -16.16
CA VAL A 102 28.16 -1.04 -15.41
C VAL A 102 28.53 -2.32 -16.14
N ASN A 103 28.98 -3.30 -15.39
CA ASN A 103 29.44 -4.57 -15.93
C ASN A 103 28.51 -5.69 -15.49
N GLU A 104 28.62 -6.82 -16.21
CA GLU A 104 27.94 -8.02 -15.76
C GLU A 104 28.56 -8.48 -14.44
N ASN A 105 27.75 -9.19 -13.64
CA ASN A 105 28.23 -9.78 -12.38
C ASN A 105 28.61 -8.71 -11.35
N GLU A 106 27.90 -7.59 -11.37
CA GLU A 106 27.95 -6.59 -10.29
C GLU A 106 26.62 -5.88 -10.23
N ILE A 107 26.40 -5.16 -9.14
CA ILE A 107 25.25 -4.29 -9.02
C ILE A 107 25.76 -2.89 -8.72
N VAL A 108 25.32 -1.93 -9.53
CA VAL A 108 25.62 -0.52 -9.31
C VAL A 108 24.39 0.13 -8.70
N VAL A 109 24.55 0.75 -7.53
CA VAL A 109 23.48 1.54 -6.92
C VAL A 109 23.75 3.00 -7.30
N LEU A 110 22.80 3.61 -8.00
CA LEU A 110 22.88 5.02 -8.35
C LEU A 110 22.34 5.83 -7.19
N GLU A 111 23.07 6.87 -6.80
CA GLU A 111 22.75 7.66 -5.60
C GLU A 111 21.33 8.23 -5.68
N ASN A 112 20.77 8.46 -4.52
CA ASN A 112 19.43 8.98 -4.24
C ASN A 112 18.95 9.94 -5.34
N VAL A 113 17.88 9.51 -6.04
CA VAL A 113 17.39 10.30 -7.18
C VAL A 113 16.81 11.64 -6.76
N ARG A 114 16.36 11.76 -5.51
CA ARG A 114 15.78 13.03 -5.04
C ARG A 114 16.82 14.10 -4.83
N ILE A 115 18.10 13.76 -4.87
CA ILE A 115 19.15 14.78 -4.86
C ILE A 115 19.25 15.47 -6.22
N ASN A 116 18.80 14.85 -7.27
CA ASN A 116 18.90 15.39 -8.63
C ASN A 116 17.88 16.50 -8.87
N LYS A 117 18.36 17.66 -9.35
CA LYS A 117 17.45 18.75 -9.71
C LYS A 117 16.51 18.32 -10.81
N GLY A 118 15.23 18.57 -10.62
CA GLY A 118 14.21 18.23 -11.59
C GLY A 118 13.52 16.91 -11.35
N GLU A 119 13.96 16.15 -10.35
CA GLU A 119 13.37 14.83 -10.12
C GLU A 119 11.88 14.93 -9.77
N LYS A 120 11.54 15.76 -8.79
CA LYS A 120 10.16 15.83 -8.33
C LYS A 120 9.22 16.37 -9.39
N LYS A 121 9.68 17.31 -10.20
CA LYS A 121 8.81 17.91 -11.23
C LYS A 121 8.90 17.20 -12.57
N ASN A 122 9.55 16.04 -12.59
CA ASN A 122 9.61 15.23 -13.82
C ASN A 122 10.22 16.00 -14.99
N ASP A 123 11.34 16.66 -14.74
CA ASP A 123 12.00 17.46 -15.74
C ASP A 123 12.42 16.61 -16.94
N PRO A 124 12.03 16.98 -18.17
CA PRO A 124 12.36 16.13 -19.32
C PRO A 124 13.85 15.95 -19.56
N GLU A 125 14.63 17.00 -19.29
CA GLU A 125 16.08 16.91 -19.51
C GLU A 125 16.71 15.89 -18.56
N LEU A 126 16.28 15.90 -17.31
CA LEU A 126 16.75 14.90 -16.34
C LEU A 126 16.28 13.51 -16.75
N ALA A 127 15.04 13.38 -17.14
CA ALA A 127 14.52 12.08 -17.61
C ALA A 127 15.28 11.54 -18.79
N UNK A 128 15.71 12.25 -19.48
CA UNK A 128 16.35 11.93 -20.45
C UNK A 128 17.51 11.41 -20.16
N LYS A 129 18.28 12.10 -19.28
CA LYS A 129 19.59 11.59 -18.82
C LYS A 129 19.45 10.19 -18.23
N TYR A 130 18.47 9.97 -17.38
CA TYR A 130 18.23 8.63 -16.85
C TYR A 130 18.07 7.61 -17.99
N ALA A 131 17.24 7.95 -18.97
CA ALA A 131 16.94 7.01 -20.05
C ALA A 131 18.17 6.63 -20.86
N SER A 132 19.11 7.57 -21.02
CA SER A 132 20.32 7.27 -21.80
C SER A 132 21.29 6.36 -21.04
N LEU A 133 21.07 6.12 -19.75
CA LEU A 133 21.92 5.19 -19.00
C LEU A 133 21.57 3.73 -19.26
N CYS A 134 20.43 3.43 -19.88
CA CYS A 134 19.93 2.07 -19.90
C CYS A 134 19.37 1.67 -21.25
N ASP A 135 19.26 0.37 -21.43
CA ASP A 135 18.52 -0.23 -22.54
C ASP A 135 17.09 -0.57 -22.12
N VAL A 136 16.88 -0.87 -20.84
CA VAL A 136 15.59 -1.24 -20.29
C VAL A 136 15.41 -0.54 -18.96
N PHE A 137 14.29 0.19 -18.83
CA PHE A 137 13.88 0.76 -17.54
C PHE A 137 12.90 -0.20 -16.88
N VAL A 138 13.12 -0.47 -15.60
CA VAL A 138 12.27 -1.36 -14.81
C VAL A 138 11.66 -0.55 -13.67
N MET A 139 10.34 -0.42 -13.67
CA MET A 139 9.65 0.20 -12.55
C MET A 139 9.23 -0.88 -11.57
N ASP A 140 9.76 -0.81 -10.35
CA ASP A 140 9.50 -1.84 -9.35
C ASP A 140 9.07 -1.26 -8.01
N ALA A 141 8.68 0.02 -7.99
CA ALA A 141 8.37 0.73 -6.76
C ALA A 141 6.89 1.14 -6.75
N PHE A 142 6.01 0.20 -6.45
CA PHE A 142 4.58 0.52 -6.44
C PHE A 142 4.26 1.65 -5.47
N GLY A 143 4.98 1.73 -4.33
CA GLY A 143 4.71 2.76 -3.34
C GLY A 143 4.88 4.19 -3.83
N THR A 144 5.60 4.39 -4.94
CA THR A 144 5.76 5.70 -5.53
C THR A 144 5.07 5.83 -6.89
N ALA A 145 4.27 4.83 -7.27
CA ALA A 145 3.69 4.82 -8.61
C ALA A 145 2.63 5.90 -8.81
N HIS A 146 2.15 6.49 -7.73
CA HIS A 146 1.16 7.57 -7.80
C HIS A 146 1.80 8.94 -8.07
N ARG A 147 3.12 9.00 -8.21
CA ARG A 147 3.83 10.25 -8.45
C ARG A 147 4.50 10.24 -9.81
N ALA A 148 4.28 11.32 -10.58
CA ALA A 148 4.92 11.48 -11.87
C ALA A 148 6.22 12.24 -11.67
N GLU A 149 7.30 11.49 -11.45
CA GLU A 149 8.63 12.05 -11.22
C GLU A 149 9.60 11.56 -12.27
N GLY A 150 10.82 12.12 -12.27
CA GLY A 150 11.80 11.77 -13.28
C GLY A 150 12.13 10.29 -13.31
N SER A 151 12.32 9.69 -12.15
CA SER A 151 12.74 8.29 -12.06
C SER A 151 11.57 7.30 -12.05
N THR A 152 10.33 7.79 -11.96
CA THR A 152 9.16 6.90 -11.97
C THR A 152 8.34 7.02 -13.25
N TYR A 153 8.35 8.18 -13.89
CA TYR A 153 7.53 8.45 -15.07
C TYR A 153 8.37 8.85 -16.27
N GLY A 154 9.12 9.96 -16.16
CA GLY A 154 9.81 10.51 -17.31
C GLY A 154 10.81 9.54 -17.93
N VAL A 155 11.55 8.82 -17.11
CA VAL A 155 12.52 7.85 -17.62
C VAL A 155 11.81 6.78 -18.46
N ALA A 156 10.62 6.36 -18.04
CA ALA A 156 9.84 5.38 -18.80
C ALA A 156 9.39 5.92 -20.14
N GLU A 157 9.19 7.22 -20.20
CA GLU A 157 8.77 7.86 -21.46
C GLU A 157 9.84 7.81 -22.51
N TYR A 158 11.12 7.92 -22.12
CA TYR A 158 12.23 8.06 -23.04
C TYR A 158 13.13 6.83 -23.16
N ALA A 159 13.05 5.87 -22.24
CA ALA A 159 13.88 4.68 -22.30
C ALA A 159 13.53 3.85 -23.53
N PRO A 160 14.50 3.11 -24.09
CA PRO A 160 14.19 2.25 -25.24
C PRO A 160 13.10 1.23 -24.95
N VAL A 161 13.13 0.61 -23.77
CA VAL A 161 12.09 -0.32 -23.33
C VAL A 161 11.74 0.04 -21.89
N ALA A 162 10.46 -0.02 -21.53
CA ALA A 162 10.01 0.26 -20.18
C ALA A 162 9.07 -0.85 -19.71
N CYS A 163 9.36 -1.42 -18.56
CA CYS A 163 8.63 -2.57 -18.08
C CYS A 163 8.39 -2.51 -16.58
N ALA A 164 7.55 -3.42 -16.09
CA ALA A 164 7.27 -3.57 -14.66
C ALA A 164 8.17 -4.66 -14.10
N GLY A 165 8.76 -4.38 -12.96
CA GLY A 165 9.47 -5.41 -12.21
C GLY A 165 8.51 -6.33 -11.50
N PRO A 166 9.03 -7.41 -10.89
CA PRO A 166 8.17 -8.40 -10.25
C PRO A 166 7.30 -7.85 -9.12
N LEU A 167 7.81 -6.89 -8.33
CA LEU A 167 7.01 -6.33 -7.23
C LEU A 167 5.83 -5.53 -7.76
N LEU A 168 6.08 -4.68 -8.75
CA LEU A 168 4.99 -3.89 -9.33
C LEU A 168 3.99 -4.80 -10.02
N ALA A 169 4.47 -5.79 -10.77
CA ALA A 169 3.56 -6.70 -11.47
C ALA A 169 2.68 -7.48 -10.50
N ALA A 170 3.25 -7.94 -9.38
CA ALA A 170 2.47 -8.66 -8.38
C ALA A 170 1.39 -7.78 -7.77
N GLU A 171 1.73 -6.54 -7.49
CA GLU A 171 0.76 -5.61 -6.92
C GLU A 171 -0.39 -5.35 -7.88
N LEU A 172 -0.06 -5.13 -9.17
CA LEU A 172 -1.09 -4.88 -10.17
C LEU A 172 -1.98 -6.10 -10.38
N ASP A 173 -1.39 -7.29 -10.35
CA ASP A 173 -2.18 -8.52 -10.47
C ASP A 173 -3.14 -8.68 -9.30
N ALA A 174 -2.66 -8.43 -8.07
CA ALA A 174 -3.51 -8.58 -6.89
C ALA A 174 -4.66 -7.57 -6.89
N LEU A 175 -4.35 -6.31 -7.24
CA LEU A 175 -5.37 -5.28 -7.29
C LEU A 175 -6.38 -5.56 -8.40
N GLY A 176 -5.92 -6.10 -9.52
CA GLY A 176 -6.83 -6.48 -10.60
C GLY A 176 -7.80 -7.57 -10.17
N LYS A 177 -7.31 -8.59 -9.46
CA LYS A 177 -8.18 -9.64 -8.94
C LYS A 177 -9.25 -9.11 -8.00
N ALA A 178 -8.89 -8.11 -7.19
CA ALA A 178 -9.84 -7.60 -6.20
C ALA A 178 -10.84 -6.62 -6.80
N LEU A 179 -10.45 -5.84 -7.79
CA LEU A 179 -11.23 -4.67 -8.18
C LEU A 179 -11.82 -4.74 -9.59
N LYS A 180 -11.21 -5.47 -10.52
CA LYS A 180 -11.68 -5.42 -11.90
C LYS A 180 -12.71 -6.47 -12.22
N GLU A 181 -12.44 -7.72 -11.87
CA GLU A 181 -13.41 -8.79 -12.06
C GLU A 181 -13.35 -9.72 -10.86
N PRO A 182 -13.77 -9.21 -9.69
CA PRO A 182 -13.67 -10.05 -8.49
C PRO A 182 -14.63 -11.22 -8.53
N GLN A 183 -14.20 -12.33 -7.95
CA GLN A 183 -15.14 -13.41 -7.67
C GLN A 183 -16.10 -12.94 -6.59
N ARG A 184 -17.38 -13.26 -6.79
CA ARG A 184 -18.44 -12.75 -5.92
C ARG A 184 -18.89 -13.80 -4.93
N PRO A 185 -19.34 -13.44 -3.74
CA PRO A 185 -19.53 -12.06 -3.27
C PRO A 185 -18.21 -11.35 -3.00
N MET A 186 -18.14 -10.07 -3.37
CA MET A 186 -16.98 -9.22 -3.12
C MET A 186 -17.31 -8.29 -1.96
N LEU A 187 -16.43 -8.30 -0.97
CA LEU A 187 -16.58 -7.52 0.25
C LEU A 187 -15.46 -6.52 0.36
N ALA A 188 -15.81 -5.27 0.70
CA ALA A 188 -14.82 -4.27 1.04
C ALA A 188 -15.00 -3.89 2.51
N ILE A 189 -13.87 -3.70 3.21
CA ILE A 189 -13.87 -3.27 4.61
C ILE A 189 -13.08 -1.97 4.67
N VAL A 190 -13.74 -0.90 5.09
CA VAL A 190 -13.11 0.43 5.16
C VAL A 190 -13.28 0.97 6.57
N GLY A 191 -12.18 1.01 7.31
CA GLY A 191 -12.16 1.59 8.64
C GLY A 191 -11.40 2.91 8.62
N GLY A 192 -11.69 3.75 9.58
CA GLY A 192 -11.02 5.03 9.68
C GLY A 192 -11.79 5.97 10.56
N SER A 193 -11.24 7.15 10.77
CA SER A 193 -11.84 8.10 11.68
C SER A 193 -12.93 8.94 11.03
N LYS A 194 -12.83 9.22 9.72
CA LYS A 194 -13.73 10.20 9.10
C LYS A 194 -14.18 9.75 7.72
N VAL A 195 -15.48 9.90 7.46
CA VAL A 195 -16.04 9.70 6.13
C VAL A 195 -15.38 10.65 5.14
N SER A 196 -15.17 11.90 5.54
CA SER A 196 -14.63 12.91 4.61
C SER A 196 -13.27 12.54 4.06
N THR A 197 -12.40 11.93 4.86
CA THR A 197 -11.07 11.56 4.39
C THR A 197 -11.07 10.27 3.58
N LYS A 198 -12.13 9.49 3.66
CA LYS A 198 -12.24 8.22 2.94
C LYS A 198 -13.37 8.23 1.92
N LEU A 199 -13.95 9.40 1.64
CA LEU A 199 -15.15 9.44 0.81
C LEU A 199 -14.90 8.88 -0.59
N THR A 200 -13.76 9.21 -1.18
CA THR A 200 -13.46 8.69 -2.53
C THR A 200 -13.28 7.19 -2.52
N VAL A 201 -12.64 6.65 -1.48
CA VAL A 201 -12.50 5.20 -1.33
C VAL A 201 -13.87 4.55 -1.17
N LEU A 202 -14.71 5.11 -0.30
CA LEU A 202 -16.06 4.56 -0.07
C LEU A 202 -16.88 4.60 -1.35
N ASP A 203 -16.85 5.72 -2.06
CA ASP A 203 -17.56 5.84 -3.32
C ASP A 203 -17.11 4.80 -4.34
N SER A 204 -15.82 4.68 -4.53
CA SER A 204 -15.27 3.77 -5.53
C SER A 204 -15.64 2.33 -5.19
N LEU A 205 -15.44 1.93 -3.92
CA LEU A 205 -15.71 0.57 -3.52
C LEU A 205 -17.19 0.24 -3.48
N SER A 206 -18.05 1.22 -3.19
CA SER A 206 -19.49 0.96 -3.17
C SER A 206 -20.02 0.56 -4.54
N LYS A 207 -19.34 0.96 -5.60
CA LYS A 207 -19.75 0.60 -6.96
C LYS A 207 -19.32 -0.80 -7.36
N ILE A 208 -18.35 -1.38 -6.65
CA ILE A 208 -17.78 -2.68 -6.98
C ILE A 208 -18.26 -3.75 -6.02
N ALA A 209 -18.35 -3.42 -4.73
CA ALA A 209 -18.57 -4.41 -3.68
C ALA A 209 -20.03 -4.80 -3.59
N ASP A 210 -20.27 -6.08 -3.29
CA ASP A 210 -21.61 -6.55 -2.95
C ASP A 210 -22.00 -6.13 -1.55
N GLN A 211 -21.03 -6.06 -0.65
CA GLN A 211 -21.24 -5.52 0.69
C GLN A 211 -20.03 -4.70 1.09
N LEU A 212 -20.26 -3.72 1.96
CA LEU A 212 -19.24 -2.81 2.44
C LEU A 212 -19.34 -2.71 3.95
N ILE A 213 -18.29 -3.14 4.64
CA ILE A 213 -18.21 -3.02 6.09
C ILE A 213 -17.46 -1.73 6.40
N VAL A 214 -18.01 -0.93 7.31
CA VAL A 214 -17.37 0.30 7.75
C VAL A 214 -16.95 0.16 9.21
N GLY A 215 -15.88 0.87 9.60
CA GLY A 215 -15.36 0.76 10.96
C GLY A 215 -14.89 2.09 11.50
N GLY A 216 -14.74 2.15 12.82
CA GLY A 216 -14.24 3.33 13.49
C GLY A 216 -15.17 4.51 13.43
N GLY A 217 -14.63 5.71 13.31
CA GLY A 217 -15.45 6.92 13.20
C GLY A 217 -16.34 6.93 11.97
N ILE A 218 -15.90 6.27 10.91
CA ILE A 218 -16.76 6.11 9.73
C ILE A 218 -18.04 5.37 10.13
N ALA A 219 -17.89 4.24 10.83
CA ALA A 219 -19.08 3.49 11.29
C ALA A 219 -19.96 4.34 12.19
N ASN A 220 -19.36 5.17 13.04
CA ASN A 220 -20.15 6.01 13.94
C ASN A 220 -21.02 6.98 13.15
N THR A 221 -20.53 7.50 12.04
CA THR A 221 -21.32 8.37 11.19
C THR A 221 -22.51 7.61 10.59
N PHE A 222 -22.30 6.34 10.20
CA PHE A 222 -23.38 5.52 9.68
C PHE A 222 -24.38 5.17 10.78
N ILE A 223 -23.91 4.93 12.01
CA ILE A 223 -24.81 4.69 13.15
C ILE A 223 -25.69 5.91 13.38
N ALA A 224 -25.06 7.11 13.36
CA ALA A 224 -25.83 8.36 13.53
C ALA A 224 -26.81 8.54 12.39
N ALA A 225 -26.46 8.13 11.18
CA ALA A 225 -27.34 8.24 10.02
C ALA A 225 -28.59 7.38 10.19
N GLU A 226 -28.51 6.31 10.99
CA GLU A 226 -29.68 5.48 11.29
C GLU A 226 -30.52 6.05 12.42
N GLY A 227 -30.14 7.18 12.98
CA GLY A 227 -30.92 7.84 14.00
C GLY A 227 -30.50 7.59 15.44
N HIS A 228 -29.38 6.86 15.63
CA HIS A 228 -28.91 6.57 16.98
C HIS A 228 -28.04 7.70 17.50
N ALA A 229 -28.12 7.96 18.79
CA ALA A 229 -27.19 8.87 19.46
C ALA A 229 -25.83 8.17 19.58
N VAL A 230 -24.76 8.92 19.35
CA VAL A 230 -23.41 8.36 19.43
C VAL A 230 -22.58 8.99 20.56
N GLY A 231 -23.20 9.78 21.44
CA GLY A 231 -22.54 10.37 22.59
C GLY A 231 -21.37 11.25 22.17
N LYS A 232 -20.21 11.01 22.80
CA LYS A 232 -19.00 11.77 22.47
C LYS A 232 -18.16 11.09 21.39
N SER A 233 -18.73 10.12 20.69
CA SER A 233 -17.98 9.39 19.66
C SER A 233 -17.51 10.32 18.56
N LEU A 234 -16.35 10.00 17.99
CA LEU A 234 -15.89 10.67 16.79
C LEU A 234 -16.85 10.34 15.64
N TYR A 235 -17.45 11.35 15.04
CA TYR A 235 -18.30 11.17 13.86
C TYR A 235 -18.47 12.52 13.17
N GLU A 236 -19.00 12.50 11.97
CA GLU A 236 -19.16 13.72 11.18
C GLU A 236 -20.63 13.94 10.88
N GLU A 237 -21.25 14.83 11.63
CA GLU A 237 -22.67 15.12 11.45
C GLU A 237 -22.97 15.62 10.04
N ASP A 238 -22.07 16.43 9.47
CA ASP A 238 -22.29 16.99 8.14
C ASP A 238 -22.25 15.93 7.04
N LEU A 239 -21.68 14.76 7.32
CA LEU A 239 -21.57 13.69 6.35
C LEU A 239 -22.66 12.63 6.47
N ILE A 240 -23.62 12.83 7.36
CA ILE A 240 -24.76 11.91 7.47
C ILE A 240 -25.48 11.75 6.13
N PRO A 241 -25.74 12.82 5.36
CA PRO A 241 -26.38 12.61 4.05
C PRO A 241 -25.58 11.73 3.12
N GLU A 242 -24.24 11.82 3.17
CA GLU A 242 -23.41 10.94 2.36
C GLU A 242 -23.50 9.49 2.82
N ALA A 243 -23.54 9.27 4.13
CA ALA A 243 -23.69 7.92 4.65
C ALA A 243 -25.01 7.31 4.18
N LYS A 244 -26.08 8.10 4.20
CA LYS A 244 -27.37 7.63 3.71
C LYS A 244 -27.34 7.31 2.22
N ARG A 245 -26.66 8.14 1.45
CA ARG A 245 -26.52 7.91 0.01
C ARG A 245 -25.77 6.60 -0.27
N LEU A 246 -24.66 6.40 0.41
CA LEU A 246 -23.84 5.20 0.20
C LEU A 246 -24.62 3.94 0.58
N ALA A 247 -25.43 4.00 1.65
CA ALA A 247 -26.21 2.85 2.08
C ALA A 247 -27.27 2.45 1.05
N GLN A 248 -27.62 3.36 0.14
CA GLN A 248 -28.55 3.03 -0.93
C GLN A 248 -27.85 2.46 -2.16
N VAL A 249 -26.54 2.68 -2.28
CA VAL A 249 -25.78 2.17 -3.42
C VAL A 249 -25.34 0.72 -3.22
N THR A 250 -24.98 0.38 -1.98
CA THR A 250 -24.54 -0.97 -1.67
C THR A 250 -25.00 -1.34 -0.26
N ASN A 251 -24.92 -2.61 0.06
CA ASN A 251 -25.32 -3.10 1.38
C ASN A 251 -24.21 -2.78 2.39
N ILE A 252 -24.54 -1.95 3.38
CA ILE A 252 -23.60 -1.54 4.43
C ILE A 252 -24.20 -1.93 5.77
N PRO A 253 -23.84 -3.10 6.32
CA PRO A 253 -24.38 -3.47 7.64
C PRO A 253 -23.82 -2.57 8.72
N VAL A 254 -24.70 -2.09 9.60
CA VAL A 254 -24.33 -1.16 10.65
C VAL A 254 -24.36 -1.93 11.98
N PRO A 255 -23.42 -1.67 12.88
CA PRO A 255 -23.40 -2.40 14.16
C PRO A 255 -24.70 -2.30 14.94
N VAL A 256 -25.09 -3.42 15.55
CA VAL A 256 -26.26 -3.47 16.43
C VAL A 256 -25.85 -3.32 17.90
N ASP A 257 -24.60 -3.61 18.22
CA ASP A 257 -24.05 -3.39 19.56
C ASP A 257 -22.64 -2.85 19.45
N VAL A 258 -22.21 -2.21 20.52
CA VAL A 258 -20.94 -1.50 20.54
C VAL A 258 -20.26 -1.67 21.87
N ARG A 259 -18.98 -1.37 21.94
CA ARG A 259 -18.23 -1.24 23.18
C ARG A 259 -17.84 0.21 23.36
N VAL A 260 -18.23 0.75 24.50
CA VAL A 260 -18.07 2.18 24.77
C VAL A 260 -17.15 2.39 25.97
N GLY A 261 -16.51 3.55 25.99
CA GLY A 261 -15.74 4.02 27.13
C GLY A 261 -16.01 5.48 27.36
N THR A 262 -15.65 5.96 28.56
CA THR A 262 -15.83 7.36 28.89
C THR A 262 -14.53 8.15 28.80
N GLU A 263 -13.45 7.49 28.42
CA GLU A 263 -12.13 8.10 28.36
C GLU A 263 -11.33 7.42 27.26
N PHE A 264 -10.62 8.22 26.44
CA PHE A 264 -9.76 7.67 25.41
C PHE A 264 -8.42 7.33 26.04
N SER A 265 -8.29 6.12 26.56
CA SER A 265 -7.08 5.71 27.25
C SER A 265 -6.88 4.20 27.09
N GLU A 266 -5.64 3.79 27.17
CA GLU A 266 -5.25 2.38 26.99
C GLU A 266 -5.87 1.49 28.05
N THR A 267 -6.14 2.04 29.23
CA THR A 267 -6.67 1.25 30.35
C THR A 267 -8.16 1.51 30.58
N ALA A 268 -8.83 2.31 29.74
CA ALA A 268 -10.23 2.59 29.94
C ALA A 268 -11.05 1.31 29.92
N PRO A 269 -11.95 1.13 30.89
CA PRO A 269 -12.83 -0.04 30.85
C PRO A 269 -13.85 0.06 29.73
N ALA A 270 -14.26 -1.09 29.21
CA ALA A 270 -15.24 -1.16 28.14
C ALA A 270 -16.58 -1.64 28.68
N THR A 271 -17.65 -1.04 28.22
CA THR A 271 -19.01 -1.51 28.49
C THR A 271 -19.64 -1.88 27.18
N GLU A 272 -20.16 -3.10 27.06
CA GLU A 272 -20.84 -3.55 25.86
C GLU A 272 -22.34 -3.32 26.01
N LYS A 273 -22.93 -2.72 24.98
CA LYS A 273 -24.36 -2.40 25.04
C LYS A 273 -24.94 -2.30 23.64
N ALA A 274 -26.26 -2.34 23.57
CA ALA A 274 -26.95 -2.12 22.30
C ALA A 274 -26.62 -0.72 21.78
N VAL A 275 -26.58 -0.59 20.45
CA VAL A 275 -26.24 0.69 19.85
C VAL A 275 -27.26 1.77 20.21
N SER A 276 -28.48 1.39 20.54
CA SER A 276 -29.53 2.34 20.94
C SER A 276 -29.36 2.85 22.36
N GLU A 277 -28.40 2.31 23.12
CA GLU A 277 -28.26 2.64 24.53
C GLU A 277 -27.01 3.46 24.85
N VAL A 278 -26.36 4.00 23.85
CA VAL A 278 -25.17 4.82 24.04
C VAL A 278 -25.53 6.12 24.75
N ARG A 279 -24.79 6.45 25.81
CA ARG A 279 -25.08 7.62 26.63
C ARG A 279 -24.28 8.83 26.18
N ALA A 280 -24.70 10.00 26.62
CA ALA A 280 -24.09 11.25 26.18
C ALA A 280 -22.62 11.39 26.55
N ASP A 281 -22.18 10.73 27.64
CA ASP A 281 -20.81 10.83 28.11
C ASP A 281 -19.94 9.70 27.59
N GLU A 282 -20.46 8.84 26.70
CA GLU A 282 -19.74 7.68 26.20
C GLU A 282 -19.28 7.88 24.77
N SER A 283 -18.18 7.23 24.45
CA SER A 283 -17.64 7.16 23.06
C SER A 283 -17.60 5.71 22.62
N ILE A 284 -17.97 5.48 21.37
CA ILE A 284 -17.89 4.15 20.77
C ILE A 284 -16.45 3.92 20.33
N PHE A 285 -15.81 2.87 20.87
CA PHE A 285 -14.43 2.53 20.54
C PHE A 285 -14.29 1.16 19.89
N ASP A 286 -15.37 0.38 19.83
CA ASP A 286 -15.32 -0.94 19.18
C ASP A 286 -16.75 -1.39 18.91
N ILE A 287 -16.89 -2.41 18.07
CA ILE A 287 -18.18 -3.07 17.89
C ILE A 287 -18.37 -4.11 18.98
N GLY A 288 -19.63 -4.46 19.22
CA GLY A 288 -19.95 -5.47 20.21
C GLY A 288 -19.85 -6.88 19.66
N GLU A 289 -20.10 -7.85 20.55
CA GLU A 289 -19.95 -9.26 20.20
C GLU A 289 -20.92 -9.69 19.10
N LYS A 290 -22.17 -9.25 19.18
CA LYS A 290 -23.16 -9.61 18.17
C LYS A 290 -22.78 -9.04 16.81
N SER A 291 -22.39 -7.78 16.78
CA SER A 291 -21.96 -7.15 15.53
C SER A 291 -20.75 -7.86 14.96
N ALA A 292 -19.77 -8.18 15.78
CA ALA A 292 -18.56 -8.85 15.31
C ALA A 292 -18.91 -10.19 14.68
N GLU A 293 -19.82 -10.95 15.31
CA GLU A 293 -20.19 -12.26 14.75
C GLU A 293 -20.97 -12.12 13.46
N GLN A 294 -21.83 -11.11 13.36
CA GLN A 294 -22.55 -10.86 12.10
C GLN A 294 -21.58 -10.52 10.98
N LEU A 295 -20.61 -9.65 11.28
CA LEU A 295 -19.61 -9.30 10.25
C LEU A 295 -18.74 -10.49 9.90
N ALA A 296 -18.37 -11.31 10.88
CA ALA A 296 -17.56 -12.49 10.61
C ALA A 296 -18.30 -13.45 9.67
N GLU A 297 -19.60 -13.58 9.83
CA GLU A 297 -20.39 -14.45 8.95
C GLU A 297 -20.37 -13.92 7.51
N ILE A 298 -20.51 -12.60 7.34
CA ILE A 298 -20.43 -12.00 6.02
C ILE A 298 -19.05 -12.26 5.42
N ILE A 299 -17.99 -12.09 6.21
CA ILE A 299 -16.63 -12.29 5.75
C ILE A 299 -16.42 -13.73 5.30
N ARG A 300 -16.86 -14.69 6.13
CA ARG A 300 -16.67 -16.11 5.81
C ARG A 300 -17.35 -16.51 4.51
N ASN A 301 -18.42 -15.83 4.13
CA ASN A 301 -19.15 -16.14 2.92
C ASN A 301 -18.70 -15.37 1.69
N SER A 302 -17.66 -14.53 1.83
CA SER A 302 -17.15 -13.73 0.72
C SER A 302 -16.08 -14.49 -0.05
N LYS A 303 -16.02 -14.24 -1.35
CA LYS A 303 -14.99 -14.84 -2.21
C LYS A 303 -13.84 -13.91 -2.51
N THR A 304 -14.07 -12.59 -2.41
CA THR A 304 -13.03 -11.59 -2.57
C THR A 304 -13.18 -10.59 -1.44
N ILE A 305 -12.08 -10.27 -0.75
CA ILE A 305 -12.10 -9.36 0.39
C ILE A 305 -11.01 -8.31 0.19
N LEU A 306 -11.40 -7.03 0.19
CA LEU A 306 -10.44 -5.93 0.22
C LEU A 306 -10.54 -5.26 1.59
N TRP A 307 -9.45 -5.25 2.33
CA TRP A 307 -9.43 -4.84 3.73
C TRP A 307 -8.56 -3.61 3.91
N ASN A 308 -9.18 -2.50 4.31
CA ASN A 308 -8.49 -1.25 4.57
C ASN A 308 -9.06 -0.62 5.84
N GLY A 309 -8.47 -0.96 6.97
CA GLY A 309 -8.78 -0.29 8.23
C GLY A 309 -9.49 -1.17 9.25
N PRO A 310 -9.29 -0.84 10.53
CA PRO A 310 -9.89 -1.61 11.62
C PRO A 310 -11.33 -1.19 11.90
N VAL A 311 -12.00 -1.96 12.77
CA VAL A 311 -13.37 -1.63 13.16
C VAL A 311 -13.46 -1.05 14.57
N GLY A 312 -12.33 -0.84 15.24
CA GLY A 312 -12.28 -0.25 16.57
C GLY A 312 -10.90 0.25 16.90
N VAL A 313 -10.73 0.76 18.10
CA VAL A 313 -9.44 1.24 18.58
C VAL A 313 -8.66 0.03 19.08
N PHE A 314 -8.17 -0.76 18.14
CA PHE A 314 -7.60 -2.06 18.46
C PHE A 314 -6.28 -1.97 19.21
N GLU A 315 -5.65 -0.81 19.20
CA GLU A 315 -4.44 -0.59 19.98
C GLU A 315 -4.69 -0.69 21.48
N PHE A 316 -5.92 -0.41 21.89
CA PHE A 316 -6.32 -0.52 23.30
C PHE A 316 -6.85 -1.93 23.55
N PRO A 317 -6.28 -2.67 24.52
CA PRO A 317 -6.71 -4.07 24.72
C PRO A 317 -8.22 -4.25 24.94
N ASN A 318 -8.88 -3.32 25.62
CA ASN A 318 -10.30 -3.47 25.92
C ASN A 318 -11.18 -3.19 24.70
N PHE A 319 -10.62 -2.67 23.61
CA PHE A 319 -11.36 -2.27 22.43
C PHE A 319 -10.83 -2.91 21.16
N ARG A 320 -10.13 -4.06 21.29
CA ARG A 320 -9.56 -4.73 20.13
C ARG A 320 -10.33 -5.96 19.66
N LYS A 321 -11.31 -6.40 20.44
CA LYS A 321 -11.98 -7.67 20.16
C LYS A 321 -12.67 -7.68 18.80
N GLY A 322 -13.31 -6.58 18.42
CA GLY A 322 -13.98 -6.53 17.13
C GLY A 322 -13.01 -6.69 15.97
N THR A 323 -11.90 -5.97 16.01
CA THR A 323 -10.89 -6.09 14.96
C THR A 323 -10.28 -7.47 14.95
N GLU A 324 -10.07 -8.07 16.14
CA GLU A 324 -9.55 -9.43 16.20
C GLU A 324 -10.49 -10.44 15.55
N VAL A 325 -11.79 -10.32 15.83
CA VAL A 325 -12.76 -11.24 15.26
C VAL A 325 -12.81 -11.14 13.74
N ILE A 326 -12.85 -9.91 13.21
CA ILE A 326 -12.89 -9.79 11.75
C ILE A 326 -11.58 -10.23 11.13
N SER A 327 -10.44 -9.96 11.78
CA SER A 327 -9.15 -10.40 11.27
C SER A 327 -9.10 -11.91 11.14
N ASN A 328 -9.56 -12.62 12.18
CA ASN A 328 -9.57 -14.08 12.14
C ASN A 328 -10.56 -14.61 11.12
N ALA A 329 -11.68 -13.92 10.93
CA ALA A 329 -12.65 -14.33 9.90
C ALA A 329 -12.06 -14.18 8.49
N ILE A 330 -11.29 -13.12 8.26
CA ILE A 330 -10.62 -12.94 6.96
C ILE A 330 -9.61 -14.06 6.74
N ALA A 331 -8.84 -14.40 7.78
CA ALA A 331 -7.87 -15.50 7.67
C ALA A 331 -8.59 -16.81 7.37
N GLU A 332 -9.71 -17.06 8.03
CA GLU A 332 -10.48 -18.26 7.82
C GLU A 332 -11.06 -18.32 6.38
N ALA A 333 -11.64 -17.23 5.91
CA ALA A 333 -12.16 -17.17 4.54
C ALA A 333 -11.07 -17.44 3.53
N THR A 334 -9.89 -16.87 3.77
CA THR A 334 -8.74 -17.06 2.88
C THR A 334 -8.32 -18.52 2.84
N ALA A 335 -8.28 -19.17 4.01
CA ALA A 335 -7.93 -20.58 4.08
C ALA A 335 -8.93 -21.45 3.32
N ASN A 336 -10.17 -20.97 3.21
CA ASN A 336 -11.23 -21.71 2.50
C ASN A 336 -11.41 -21.27 1.07
N GLY A 337 -10.45 -20.54 0.52
CA GLY A 337 -10.41 -20.25 -0.91
C GLY A 337 -10.71 -18.83 -1.34
N ALA A 338 -11.04 -17.94 -0.42
CA ALA A 338 -11.26 -16.55 -0.78
C ALA A 338 -9.94 -15.87 -1.12
N PHE A 339 -10.01 -14.86 -1.98
CA PHE A 339 -8.86 -14.00 -2.25
C PHE A 339 -8.96 -12.75 -1.38
N SER A 340 -7.97 -12.52 -0.53
CA SER A 340 -7.96 -11.37 0.35
C SER A 340 -6.77 -10.47 0.06
N ILE A 341 -7.03 -9.16 0.01
CA ILE A 341 -5.97 -8.17 -0.13
C ILE A 341 -6.14 -7.13 0.97
N ALA A 342 -5.03 -6.79 1.62
CA ALA A 342 -5.04 -5.82 2.72
C ALA A 342 -4.03 -4.73 2.43
N GLY A 343 -4.37 -3.50 2.83
CA GLY A 343 -3.45 -2.38 2.70
C GLY A 343 -3.80 -1.27 3.66
N GLY A 344 -2.83 -0.37 3.87
CA GLY A 344 -2.96 0.72 4.81
C GLY A 344 -2.24 0.43 6.12
N GLY A 345 -1.67 1.47 6.72
CA GLY A 345 -0.83 1.30 7.91
C GLY A 345 -1.53 0.64 9.08
N ASP A 346 -2.76 1.07 9.38
CA ASP A 346 -3.49 0.49 10.50
C ASP A 346 -3.83 -0.98 10.23
N THR A 347 -4.12 -1.30 8.98
CA THR A 347 -4.43 -2.69 8.61
C THR A 347 -3.20 -3.58 8.83
N LEU A 348 -2.04 -3.10 8.38
CA LEU A 348 -0.82 -3.87 8.56
C LEU A 348 -0.48 -4.03 10.05
N ALA A 349 -0.74 -3.00 10.85
CA ALA A 349 -0.53 -3.11 12.30
C ALA A 349 -1.44 -4.16 12.93
N ALA A 350 -2.70 -4.23 12.49
CA ALA A 350 -3.60 -5.26 13.00
C ALA A 350 -3.14 -6.64 12.58
N ILE A 351 -2.71 -6.79 11.34
CA ILE A 351 -2.20 -8.07 10.83
C ILE A 351 -1.02 -8.54 11.69
N ASP A 352 -0.11 -7.62 12.00
CA ASP A 352 1.03 -7.96 12.87
C ASP A 352 0.58 -8.34 14.27
N LEU A 353 -0.33 -7.56 14.83
CA LEU A 353 -0.78 -7.81 16.21
C LEU A 353 -1.43 -9.18 16.34
N PHE A 354 -2.24 -9.56 15.37
CA PHE A 354 -2.98 -10.82 15.44
C PHE A 354 -2.27 -11.99 14.78
N GLY A 355 -1.07 -11.75 14.24
CA GLY A 355 -0.23 -12.83 13.74
C GLY A 355 -0.78 -13.55 12.52
N ILE A 356 -1.46 -12.85 11.63
CA ILE A 356 -2.10 -13.49 10.48
C ILE A 356 -1.46 -13.13 9.14
N LYS A 357 -0.22 -12.68 9.18
CA LYS A 357 0.46 -12.23 7.94
C LYS A 357 0.43 -13.31 6.86
N ASP A 358 0.69 -14.55 7.23
CA ASP A 358 0.75 -15.64 6.26
C ASP A 358 -0.63 -16.17 5.86
N LYS A 359 -1.69 -15.58 6.38
CA LYS A 359 -3.06 -16.03 6.15
C LYS A 359 -3.87 -15.07 5.31
N ILE A 360 -3.22 -14.03 4.75
CA ILE A 360 -3.84 -13.06 3.84
C ILE A 360 -3.24 -13.31 2.47
N SER A 361 -4.07 -13.32 1.42
CA SER A 361 -3.58 -13.64 0.08
C SER A 361 -2.52 -12.66 -0.40
N TYR A 362 -2.73 -11.37 -0.21
CA TYR A 362 -1.76 -10.36 -0.62
C TYR A 362 -1.82 -9.17 0.33
N ILE A 363 -0.66 -8.72 0.79
CA ILE A 363 -0.56 -7.57 1.68
C ILE A 363 0.17 -6.47 0.92
N SER A 364 -0.52 -5.36 0.67
CA SER A 364 0.08 -4.24 -0.03
C SER A 364 0.86 -3.38 0.95
N THR A 365 2.09 -3.05 0.59
CA THR A 365 2.86 -2.07 1.35
C THR A 365 2.90 -0.72 0.65
N GLY A 366 2.05 -0.53 -0.34
CA GLY A 366 2.06 0.64 -1.21
C GLY A 366 1.51 1.92 -0.60
N GLY A 367 0.89 1.86 0.57
CA GLY A 367 0.44 3.07 1.25
C GLY A 367 -0.44 3.97 0.39
N GLY A 368 0.04 5.18 0.10
CA GLY A 368 -0.74 6.14 -0.68
C GLY A 368 -1.07 5.67 -2.08
N ALA A 369 -0.16 4.96 -2.73
CA ALA A 369 -0.43 4.44 -4.07
C ALA A 369 -1.55 3.40 -4.03
N PHE A 370 -1.54 2.53 -3.01
CA PHE A 370 -2.61 1.56 -2.84
C PHE A 370 -3.96 2.26 -2.70
N LEU A 371 -4.02 3.28 -1.84
CA LEU A 371 -5.27 4.00 -1.63
C LEU A 371 -5.73 4.72 -2.88
N GLU A 372 -4.82 5.35 -3.61
CA GLU A 372 -5.21 6.02 -4.85
C GLU A 372 -5.72 5.05 -5.89
N PHE A 373 -5.11 3.86 -5.98
CA PHE A 373 -5.60 2.85 -6.90
C PHE A 373 -7.01 2.42 -6.51
N VAL A 374 -7.23 2.19 -5.21
CA VAL A 374 -8.55 1.78 -4.70
C VAL A 374 -9.58 2.88 -4.96
N GLU A 375 -9.17 4.14 -4.89
CA GLU A 375 -10.04 5.28 -5.21
C GLU A 375 -10.43 5.36 -6.68
N GLY A 376 -9.82 4.52 -7.51
CA GLY A 376 -10.09 4.55 -8.94
C GLY A 376 -9.21 5.53 -9.72
N LYS A 377 -8.21 6.09 -9.08
CA LYS A 377 -7.33 7.04 -9.75
C LYS A 377 -6.33 6.32 -10.65
N VAL A 378 -5.95 6.99 -11.72
CA VAL A 378 -4.91 6.51 -12.60
C VAL A 378 -3.56 6.79 -11.95
N LEU A 379 -2.72 5.74 -11.83
CA LEU A 379 -1.38 5.93 -11.29
C LEU A 379 -0.43 6.28 -12.43
N PRO A 380 0.24 7.43 -12.37
CA PRO A 380 1.07 7.86 -13.51
C PRO A 380 2.12 6.85 -13.94
N ALA A 381 2.82 6.23 -12.97
CA ALA A 381 3.89 5.29 -13.33
C ALA A 381 3.34 4.02 -13.98
N VAL A 382 2.10 3.66 -13.69
CA VAL A 382 1.47 2.52 -14.36
C VAL A 382 0.96 2.94 -15.72
N GLU A 383 0.38 4.12 -15.81
CA GLU A 383 -0.15 4.63 -17.08
C GLU A 383 0.92 4.70 -18.15
N ILE A 384 2.11 5.22 -17.80
CA ILE A 384 3.16 5.32 -18.80
C ILE A 384 3.64 3.93 -19.25
N LEU A 385 3.69 2.96 -18.34
CA LEU A 385 4.08 1.60 -18.72
C LEU A 385 3.04 0.98 -19.66
N GLU A 386 1.76 1.25 -19.42
CA GLU A 386 0.71 0.76 -20.30
C GLU A 386 0.81 1.40 -21.68
N LYS A 387 1.10 2.69 -21.74
CA LYS A 387 1.31 3.36 -23.02
C LYS A 387 2.48 2.75 -23.78
N ARG A 388 3.58 2.48 -23.08
CA ARG A 388 4.77 1.93 -23.72
C ARG A 388 4.55 0.49 -24.19
N ALA A 389 3.66 -0.24 -23.53
CA ALA A 389 3.35 -1.62 -23.93
C ALA A 389 2.49 -1.65 -25.19
N ASN A 390 1.70 -0.61 -25.44
CA ASN A 390 0.71 -0.62 -26.50
C ASN A 390 1.10 0.29 -27.67
N GLY A 391 2.21 0.92 -27.59
CA GLY A 391 2.63 1.79 -28.65
C GLY A 391 4.04 2.17 -28.60
#